data_fc27143f635c4dcb99f31269e6b5790b
#
_entry.id   fc27143f635c4dcb99f31269e6b5790b
#
_cell.length_a   1.000
_cell.length_b   1.000
_cell.length_c   1.000
_cell.angle_alpha   90.00
_cell.angle_beta   90.00
_cell.angle_gamma   90.00
#
_symmetry.space_group_name_H-M   'P 1'
#
loop_
_entity.id
_entity.type
_entity.pdbx_description
1 polymer ?
#
loop_
_entity_poly.entity_id
_entity_poly.type
_entity_poly.pdbx_seq_one_letter_code
_entity_poly.pdbx_strand_id
1 'polypeptide(L)'
;MSLEVILTLIALLAGVAFVVLLYRKRKNERPDAVVIEKLTMDKLLNDVKVELADIIKEETSFGKDDEEWEAAYKRKKRLKAAMKNCIYGIEADKIIVKDLIRDVVKTRLPTEEAIAELIDFNGVYVEPMVKWEILMYFLKKKYKKDAMTYIIKTYGWDRVRYDIEDHTTPHHLVTVEDLEEVYKAEINRPLTYYEQLDIMATILFTKYKGFGCIDTLREQNVDGINIGTSGSIISSFLDVDSDLPKAPRSIWIYYDGKYIHLDFLTTYTEEEMRRIILLICMYNNPGSLTEKSGYMVNTMYDKTRVLAIRPGAGEYWAVFLRKFNIKNVTLEKLYCKPGIDPPTANIPIELIKWFMIGRVTCAFTGRQGTGKTTAMIAAIAAIDARLTIRILEMAPEMYLRERYPDRNIYSVSETQYVTAAELQDALKKSDAAVSIVGEVATDAIAARMIQMGQVASLFTIFSHHANRAKDLINAITNSIVASNGGGATTATIQPQVIDVIKIDIHMDFDVTGFRYFERITEIIPVDREIEPYNPKDPDSLAKIMREYFEITAVGELFTTQDIIRFDRETRSYVPVKWCSERLTEYMLKNIPKEQVEAFTEFVTSNWKE
;
A
#
# COMPACT_ATOMS: atom_id res chain seq x y z
N MET A 1 -101.13 19.59 11.25
CA MET A 1 -99.86 20.17 10.90
C MET A 1 -99.74 20.13 9.37
N SER A 2 -99.56 21.22 8.72
CA SER A 2 -99.52 21.26 7.24
C SER A 2 -98.21 20.55 6.73
N LEU A 3 -98.23 19.99 5.56
CA LEU A 3 -97.10 19.30 4.93
C LEU A 3 -95.84 20.21 4.87
N GLU A 4 -96.03 21.51 4.68
CA GLU A 4 -94.96 22.53 4.68
C GLU A 4 -94.21 22.64 6.03
N VAL A 5 -94.96 22.54 7.17
CA VAL A 5 -94.34 22.60 8.50
C VAL A 5 -93.51 21.34 8.76
N ILE A 6 -93.94 20.18 8.23
CA ILE A 6 -93.19 18.91 8.35
C ILE A 6 -91.91 18.99 7.51
N LEU A 7 -91.98 19.49 6.28
CA LEU A 7 -90.81 19.62 5.38
C LEU A 7 -89.80 20.62 5.95
N THR A 8 -90.26 21.72 6.55
CA THR A 8 -89.35 22.72 7.17
C THR A 8 -88.66 22.15 8.41
N LEU A 9 -89.38 21.35 9.22
CA LEU A 9 -88.78 20.68 10.37
C LEU A 9 -87.73 19.61 9.96
N ILE A 10 -88.02 18.87 8.89
CA ILE A 10 -87.05 17.88 8.33
C ILE A 10 -85.80 18.58 7.78
N ALA A 11 -85.95 19.72 7.09
CA ALA A 11 -84.84 20.51 6.56
C ALA A 11 -84.01 21.11 7.71
N LEU A 12 -84.64 21.57 8.77
CA LEU A 12 -83.97 22.08 9.98
C LEU A 12 -83.17 20.99 10.73
N LEU A 13 -83.80 19.81 10.88
CA LEU A 13 -83.13 18.64 11.46
C LEU A 13 -81.95 18.13 10.62
N ALA A 14 -82.13 18.12 9.31
CA ALA A 14 -81.03 17.74 8.36
C ALA A 14 -79.88 18.80 8.43
N GLY A 15 -80.19 20.08 8.54
CA GLY A 15 -79.22 21.17 8.73
C GLY A 15 -78.42 21.02 10.04
N VAL A 16 -79.15 20.74 11.16
CA VAL A 16 -78.52 20.48 12.46
C VAL A 16 -77.64 19.24 12.41
N ALA A 17 -78.13 18.15 11.81
CA ALA A 17 -77.35 16.91 11.67
C ALA A 17 -76.08 17.15 10.83
N PHE A 18 -76.18 17.94 9.77
CA PHE A 18 -75.02 18.29 8.93
C PHE A 18 -74.01 19.17 9.66
N VAL A 19 -74.43 20.14 10.44
CA VAL A 19 -73.54 20.97 11.30
C VAL A 19 -72.89 20.10 12.40
N VAL A 20 -73.61 19.17 13.02
CA VAL A 20 -73.04 18.23 14.00
C VAL A 20 -72.06 17.28 13.33
N LEU A 21 -72.30 16.83 12.13
CA LEU A 21 -71.34 16.01 11.35
C LEU A 21 -70.10 16.80 10.99
N LEU A 22 -70.21 18.04 10.54
CA LEU A 22 -69.07 18.93 10.28
C LEU A 22 -68.30 19.23 11.56
N TYR A 23 -68.97 19.45 12.69
CA TYR A 23 -68.34 19.67 14.00
C TYR A 23 -67.63 18.42 14.51
N ARG A 24 -68.23 17.22 14.33
CA ARG A 24 -67.58 15.93 14.61
C ARG A 24 -66.41 15.66 13.69
N LYS A 25 -66.47 15.96 12.39
CA LYS A 25 -65.37 15.86 11.44
C LYS A 25 -64.22 16.79 11.83
N ARG A 26 -64.54 18.04 12.19
CA ARG A 26 -63.53 19.01 12.70
C ARG A 26 -62.96 18.66 14.06
N LYS A 27 -63.70 17.94 14.90
CA LYS A 27 -63.23 17.51 16.23
C LYS A 27 -62.42 16.20 16.17
N ASN A 28 -62.61 15.37 15.10
CA ASN A 28 -61.80 14.20 14.80
C ASN A 28 -60.55 14.53 13.98
N GLU A 29 -60.52 15.68 13.29
CA GLU A 29 -59.26 16.27 12.84
C GLU A 29 -58.61 16.95 14.07
N ARG A 30 -58.12 16.13 15.03
CA ARG A 30 -56.98 16.56 15.82
C ARG A 30 -55.92 16.88 14.81
N PRO A 31 -55.24 18.06 14.86
CA PRO A 31 -54.01 18.18 14.12
C PRO A 31 -53.18 16.98 14.58
N ASP A 32 -52.81 16.14 13.64
CA ASP A 32 -51.82 15.12 13.93
C ASP A 32 -50.76 15.82 14.75
N ALA A 33 -50.56 15.38 15.99
CA ALA A 33 -49.45 15.89 16.76
C ALA A 33 -48.27 15.69 15.83
N VAL A 34 -47.68 16.78 15.37
CA VAL A 34 -46.45 16.75 14.59
C VAL A 34 -45.53 16.00 15.51
N VAL A 35 -45.41 14.70 15.30
CA VAL A 35 -44.38 13.90 15.91
C VAL A 35 -43.13 14.54 15.36
N ILE A 36 -42.55 15.45 16.14
CA ILE A 36 -41.23 15.97 15.86
C ILE A 36 -40.35 14.75 15.98
N GLU A 37 -40.20 14.08 14.85
CA GLU A 37 -39.37 12.89 14.73
C GLU A 37 -37.97 13.34 15.11
N LYS A 38 -37.48 12.83 16.25
CA LYS A 38 -36.18 13.24 16.78
C LYS A 38 -35.14 13.04 15.69
N LEU A 39 -34.38 14.05 15.40
CA LEU A 39 -33.31 13.99 14.41
C LEU A 39 -32.29 12.92 14.88
N THR A 40 -31.97 11.98 14.00
CA THR A 40 -30.97 10.94 14.24
C THR A 40 -29.83 11.09 13.25
N MET A 41 -28.67 10.46 13.52
CA MET A 41 -27.54 10.48 12.58
C MET A 41 -27.91 9.89 11.22
N ASP A 42 -28.74 8.86 11.16
CA ASP A 42 -29.18 8.24 9.91
C ASP A 42 -30.11 9.16 9.13
N LYS A 43 -31.00 9.87 9.82
CA LYS A 43 -31.87 10.86 9.20
C LYS A 43 -31.07 12.04 8.65
N LEU A 44 -30.12 12.56 9.43
CA LEU A 44 -29.23 13.63 8.98
C LEU A 44 -28.39 13.18 7.77
N LEU A 45 -27.86 11.94 7.78
CA LEU A 45 -27.14 11.37 6.65
C LEU A 45 -28.05 11.25 5.41
N ASN A 46 -29.31 10.88 5.60
CA ASN A 46 -30.27 10.81 4.47
C ASN A 46 -30.59 12.21 3.94
N ASP A 47 -30.79 13.21 4.78
CA ASP A 47 -30.99 14.58 4.39
C ASP A 47 -29.80 15.10 3.56
N VAL A 48 -28.57 14.82 4.00
CA VAL A 48 -27.35 15.14 3.25
C VAL A 48 -27.36 14.48 1.86
N LYS A 49 -27.74 13.20 1.77
CA LYS A 49 -27.80 12.47 0.48
C LYS A 49 -28.80 13.09 -0.47
N VAL A 50 -29.99 13.44 0.03
CA VAL A 50 -31.06 14.05 -0.78
C VAL A 50 -30.63 15.44 -1.27
N GLU A 51 -30.16 16.30 -0.39
CA GLU A 51 -29.80 17.67 -0.72
C GLU A 51 -28.61 17.74 -1.69
N LEU A 52 -27.58 16.89 -1.51
CA LEU A 52 -26.48 16.79 -2.47
C LEU A 52 -26.93 16.24 -3.84
N ALA A 53 -27.90 15.32 -3.86
CA ALA A 53 -28.47 14.82 -5.11
C ALA A 53 -29.29 15.91 -5.83
N ASP A 54 -30.01 16.74 -5.10
CA ASP A 54 -30.81 17.83 -5.66
C ASP A 54 -29.93 18.95 -6.21
N ILE A 55 -28.87 19.35 -5.52
CA ILE A 55 -27.85 20.29 -6.03
C ILE A 55 -27.28 19.82 -7.39
N ILE A 56 -27.09 18.54 -7.57
CA ILE A 56 -26.60 17.97 -8.83
C ILE A 56 -27.67 17.95 -9.91
N LYS A 57 -28.95 17.76 -9.56
CA LYS A 57 -30.08 17.68 -10.49
C LYS A 57 -30.58 19.08 -10.92
N GLU A 58 -30.38 20.08 -10.06
CA GLU A 58 -30.89 21.44 -10.30
C GLU A 58 -30.54 21.88 -11.72
N GLU A 59 -31.57 22.15 -12.55
CA GLU A 59 -31.39 22.63 -13.90
C GLU A 59 -30.85 24.05 -13.83
N THR A 60 -29.82 24.35 -14.60
CA THR A 60 -29.35 25.72 -14.81
C THR A 60 -30.50 26.49 -15.49
N SER A 61 -31.29 27.20 -14.69
CA SER A 61 -32.54 27.83 -15.12
C SER A 61 -32.31 28.86 -16.23
N PHE A 62 -33.22 28.86 -17.19
CA PHE A 62 -33.37 29.88 -18.22
C PHE A 62 -33.53 31.28 -17.57
N GLY A 63 -32.71 32.26 -17.98
CA GLY A 63 -32.87 33.66 -17.58
C GLY A 63 -31.62 34.34 -17.00
N LYS A 64 -30.49 33.66 -16.94
CA LYS A 64 -29.18 34.26 -16.63
C LYS A 64 -28.51 34.72 -17.92
N ASP A 65 -27.68 35.78 -17.83
CA ASP A 65 -26.83 36.16 -18.94
C ASP A 65 -25.81 35.02 -19.27
N ASP A 66 -25.18 35.09 -20.43
CA ASP A 66 -24.29 34.03 -20.92
C ASP A 66 -23.11 33.79 -19.99
N GLU A 67 -22.58 34.82 -19.30
CA GLU A 67 -21.46 34.70 -18.38
C GLU A 67 -21.88 34.01 -17.06
N GLU A 68 -23.04 34.39 -16.51
CA GLU A 68 -23.60 33.76 -15.31
C GLU A 68 -23.96 32.28 -15.56
N TRP A 69 -24.49 31.98 -16.75
CA TRP A 69 -24.80 30.62 -17.16
C TRP A 69 -23.55 29.78 -17.29
N GLU A 70 -22.49 30.29 -17.93
CA GLU A 70 -21.24 29.58 -18.08
C GLU A 70 -20.56 29.30 -16.73
N ALA A 71 -20.59 30.27 -15.81
CA ALA A 71 -20.07 30.09 -14.44
C ALA A 71 -20.85 29.03 -13.66
N ALA A 72 -22.19 29.05 -13.73
CA ALA A 72 -23.05 28.04 -13.10
C ALA A 72 -22.84 26.65 -13.69
N TYR A 73 -22.70 26.53 -15.00
CA TYR A 73 -22.41 25.27 -15.69
C TYR A 73 -21.03 24.70 -15.29
N LYS A 74 -19.99 25.52 -15.25
CA LYS A 74 -18.64 25.12 -14.80
C LYS A 74 -18.67 24.66 -13.36
N ARG A 75 -19.37 25.36 -12.45
CA ARG A 75 -19.55 24.97 -11.05
C ARG A 75 -20.25 23.62 -10.94
N LYS A 76 -21.36 23.42 -11.64
CA LYS A 76 -22.09 22.13 -11.65
C LYS A 76 -21.25 20.99 -12.18
N LYS A 77 -20.50 21.19 -13.27
CA LYS A 77 -19.57 20.20 -13.82
C LYS A 77 -18.48 19.84 -12.80
N ARG A 78 -17.94 20.83 -12.09
CA ARG A 78 -16.92 20.63 -11.04
C ARG A 78 -17.48 19.84 -9.85
N LEU A 79 -18.71 20.14 -9.41
CA LEU A 79 -19.39 19.41 -8.34
C LEU A 79 -19.67 17.96 -8.71
N LYS A 80 -20.17 17.71 -9.91
CA LYS A 80 -20.37 16.33 -10.41
C LYS A 80 -19.06 15.55 -10.44
N ALA A 81 -17.97 16.18 -10.89
CA ALA A 81 -16.65 15.56 -10.88
C ALA A 81 -16.17 15.27 -9.44
N ALA A 82 -16.32 16.23 -8.51
CA ALA A 82 -15.95 16.05 -7.12
C ALA A 82 -16.74 14.91 -6.44
N MET A 83 -18.04 14.84 -6.65
CA MET A 83 -18.91 13.77 -6.13
C MET A 83 -18.54 12.37 -6.66
N LYS A 84 -17.97 12.29 -7.86
CA LYS A 84 -17.46 11.05 -8.43
C LYS A 84 -16.07 10.73 -7.93
N ASN A 85 -15.19 11.71 -7.89
CA ASN A 85 -13.75 11.50 -7.66
C ASN A 85 -13.38 11.39 -6.17
N CYS A 86 -14.21 11.97 -5.27
CA CYS A 86 -13.95 11.89 -3.82
C CYS A 86 -13.90 10.45 -3.31
N ILE A 87 -14.64 9.52 -3.93
CA ILE A 87 -14.59 8.09 -3.60
C ILE A 87 -13.25 7.44 -3.96
N TYR A 88 -12.45 8.06 -4.83
CA TYR A 88 -11.11 7.59 -5.17
C TYR A 88 -10.03 8.14 -4.24
N GLY A 89 -10.41 8.98 -3.27
CA GLY A 89 -9.50 9.59 -2.31
C GLY A 89 -8.76 10.82 -2.83
N ILE A 90 -9.27 11.48 -3.88
CA ILE A 90 -8.72 12.76 -4.37
C ILE A 90 -9.03 13.84 -3.35
N GLU A 91 -8.02 14.33 -2.65
CA GLU A 91 -8.16 15.19 -1.46
C GLU A 91 -8.90 16.49 -1.79
N ALA A 92 -8.57 17.14 -2.90
CA ALA A 92 -9.26 18.36 -3.33
C ALA A 92 -10.77 18.14 -3.57
N ASP A 93 -11.15 17.00 -4.09
CA ASP A 93 -12.55 16.64 -4.33
C ASP A 93 -13.27 16.24 -3.03
N LYS A 94 -12.55 15.59 -2.09
CA LYS A 94 -13.06 15.31 -0.74
C LYS A 94 -13.38 16.60 0.02
N ILE A 95 -12.51 17.61 -0.04
CA ILE A 95 -12.73 18.90 0.61
C ILE A 95 -14.00 19.54 0.09
N ILE A 96 -14.21 19.61 -1.22
CA ILE A 96 -15.42 20.19 -1.82
C ILE A 96 -16.68 19.50 -1.30
N VAL A 97 -16.67 18.16 -1.26
CA VAL A 97 -17.84 17.40 -0.80
C VAL A 97 -18.07 17.59 0.71
N LYS A 98 -17.00 17.61 1.52
CA LYS A 98 -17.10 17.87 2.96
C LYS A 98 -17.62 19.27 3.26
N ASP A 99 -17.23 20.30 2.50
CA ASP A 99 -17.74 21.64 2.63
C ASP A 99 -19.25 21.72 2.33
N LEU A 100 -19.71 21.04 1.28
CA LEU A 100 -21.14 20.94 0.99
C LEU A 100 -21.91 20.22 2.12
N ILE A 101 -21.38 19.11 2.64
CA ILE A 101 -21.99 18.41 3.76
C ILE A 101 -22.06 19.34 4.98
N ARG A 102 -20.97 20.08 5.27
CA ARG A 102 -20.94 21.04 6.38
C ARG A 102 -22.03 22.12 6.24
N ASP A 103 -22.25 22.64 5.04
CA ASP A 103 -23.28 23.65 4.80
C ASP A 103 -24.68 23.08 5.03
N VAL A 104 -24.95 21.84 4.61
CA VAL A 104 -26.20 21.13 4.93
C VAL A 104 -26.36 20.92 6.44
N VAL A 105 -25.33 20.43 7.10
CA VAL A 105 -25.33 20.20 8.56
C VAL A 105 -25.57 21.50 9.30
N LYS A 106 -24.93 22.60 8.91
CA LYS A 106 -25.12 23.93 9.50
C LYS A 106 -26.57 24.41 9.40
N THR A 107 -27.25 24.13 8.29
CA THR A 107 -28.66 24.47 8.09
C THR A 107 -29.57 23.63 9.00
N ARG A 108 -29.26 22.37 9.22
CA ARG A 108 -30.05 21.44 10.05
C ARG A 108 -29.76 21.58 11.55
N LEU A 109 -28.53 21.94 11.90
CA LEU A 109 -28.01 22.04 13.27
C LEU A 109 -27.37 23.43 13.48
N PRO A 110 -28.18 24.49 13.62
CA PRO A 110 -27.69 25.87 13.64
C PRO A 110 -27.00 26.28 14.95
N THR A 111 -27.05 25.46 16.00
CA THR A 111 -26.46 25.76 17.32
C THR A 111 -25.67 24.58 17.88
N GLU A 112 -24.83 24.84 18.89
CA GLU A 112 -24.06 23.79 19.57
C GLU A 112 -24.99 22.80 20.30
N GLU A 113 -26.08 23.28 20.90
CA GLU A 113 -27.05 22.42 21.56
C GLU A 113 -27.72 21.45 20.59
N ALA A 114 -28.03 21.91 19.37
CA ALA A 114 -28.60 21.04 18.34
C ALA A 114 -27.62 19.97 17.89
N ILE A 115 -26.32 20.25 17.83
CA ILE A 115 -25.28 19.26 17.55
C ILE A 115 -25.19 18.27 18.73
N ALA A 116 -25.18 18.78 19.98
CA ALA A 116 -25.04 17.96 21.18
C ALA A 116 -26.19 16.95 21.38
N GLU A 117 -27.38 17.21 20.82
CA GLU A 117 -28.49 16.24 20.82
C GLU A 117 -28.14 14.97 19.99
N LEU A 118 -27.25 15.07 19.02
CA LEU A 118 -26.79 13.95 18.18
C LEU A 118 -25.45 13.39 18.66
N ILE A 119 -24.46 14.26 18.84
CA ILE A 119 -23.13 13.95 19.35
C ILE A 119 -22.70 15.09 20.26
N ASP A 120 -22.60 14.81 21.55
CA ASP A 120 -22.05 15.77 22.51
C ASP A 120 -20.52 15.72 22.51
N PHE A 121 -19.91 16.48 21.59
CA PHE A 121 -18.47 16.54 21.38
C PHE A 121 -17.70 17.07 22.61
N ASN A 122 -18.35 17.84 23.47
CA ASN A 122 -17.78 18.45 24.67
C ASN A 122 -18.26 17.77 25.95
N GLY A 123 -19.04 16.70 25.84
CA GLY A 123 -19.65 15.97 26.96
C GLY A 123 -18.64 15.16 27.77
N VAL A 124 -19.11 14.68 28.89
CA VAL A 124 -18.31 13.81 29.78
C VAL A 124 -17.93 12.50 29.13
N TYR A 125 -18.81 11.97 28.29
CA TYR A 125 -18.57 10.76 27.52
C TYR A 125 -18.66 11.06 26.02
N VAL A 126 -17.57 10.78 25.34
CA VAL A 126 -17.47 10.81 23.86
C VAL A 126 -17.02 9.44 23.40
N GLU A 127 -17.71 8.88 22.40
CA GLU A 127 -17.39 7.56 21.86
C GLU A 127 -15.94 7.51 21.31
N PRO A 128 -15.19 6.40 21.51
CA PRO A 128 -13.79 6.30 21.08
C PRO A 128 -13.55 6.64 19.61
N MET A 129 -14.42 6.21 18.69
CA MET A 129 -14.28 6.55 17.27
C MET A 129 -14.51 8.04 16.99
N VAL A 130 -15.37 8.70 17.75
CA VAL A 130 -15.56 10.16 17.66
C VAL A 130 -14.32 10.88 18.20
N LYS A 131 -13.77 10.44 19.34
CA LYS A 131 -12.50 10.95 19.87
C LYS A 131 -11.36 10.81 18.87
N TRP A 132 -11.30 9.70 18.17
CA TRP A 132 -10.33 9.50 17.10
C TRP A 132 -10.47 10.55 15.99
N GLU A 133 -11.69 10.82 15.51
CA GLU A 133 -11.91 11.84 14.48
C GLU A 133 -11.59 13.26 14.98
N ILE A 134 -11.90 13.57 16.23
CA ILE A 134 -11.52 14.85 16.87
C ILE A 134 -10.00 14.97 16.93
N LEU A 135 -9.31 13.96 17.47
CA LEU A 135 -7.86 13.93 17.60
C LEU A 135 -7.19 14.12 16.25
N MET A 136 -7.63 13.37 15.24
CA MET A 136 -7.07 13.45 13.89
C MET A 136 -7.38 14.76 13.19
N TYR A 137 -8.50 15.40 13.47
CA TYR A 137 -8.81 16.73 12.97
C TYR A 137 -7.75 17.77 13.39
N PHE A 138 -7.36 17.78 14.66
CA PHE A 138 -6.34 18.69 15.17
C PHE A 138 -4.93 18.32 14.74
N LEU A 139 -4.56 17.05 14.84
CA LEU A 139 -3.22 16.60 14.49
C LEU A 139 -2.92 16.71 13.00
N LYS A 140 -3.90 16.50 12.13
CA LYS A 140 -3.75 16.72 10.67
C LYS A 140 -3.54 18.19 10.32
N LYS A 141 -4.12 19.13 11.05
CA LYS A 141 -3.83 20.56 10.86
C LYS A 141 -2.36 20.88 11.14
N LYS A 142 -1.76 20.23 12.15
CA LYS A 142 -0.39 20.47 12.60
C LYS A 142 0.64 19.63 11.82
N TYR A 143 0.39 18.33 11.67
CA TYR A 143 1.35 17.36 11.14
C TYR A 143 0.98 16.83 9.76
N LYS A 144 -0.18 17.20 9.20
CA LYS A 144 -0.66 16.75 7.89
C LYS A 144 -0.70 15.22 7.78
N LYS A 145 0.04 14.65 6.83
CA LYS A 145 0.12 13.20 6.60
C LYS A 145 0.96 12.44 7.64
N ASP A 146 1.71 13.14 8.48
CA ASP A 146 2.57 12.56 9.51
C ASP A 146 1.92 12.53 10.91
N ALA A 147 0.62 12.85 11.02
CA ALA A 147 -0.09 12.83 12.29
C ALA A 147 -0.04 11.45 12.96
N MET A 148 -0.24 10.38 12.20
CA MET A 148 -0.12 9.02 12.74
C MET A 148 1.30 8.67 13.16
N THR A 149 2.29 9.06 12.37
CA THR A 149 3.72 8.92 12.72
C THR A 149 4.06 9.64 14.03
N TYR A 150 3.53 10.85 14.20
CA TYR A 150 3.68 11.60 15.45
C TYR A 150 3.11 10.85 16.64
N ILE A 151 1.87 10.36 16.54
CA ILE A 151 1.22 9.59 17.62
C ILE A 151 2.07 8.36 17.96
N ILE A 152 2.40 7.54 16.96
CA ILE A 152 3.16 6.30 17.17
C ILE A 152 4.47 6.57 17.91
N LYS A 153 5.24 7.56 17.46
CA LYS A 153 6.57 7.84 18.02
C LYS A 153 6.53 8.54 19.37
N THR A 154 5.59 9.47 19.56
CA THR A 154 5.50 10.26 20.79
C THR A 154 4.91 9.45 21.95
N TYR A 155 3.87 8.67 21.67
CA TYR A 155 3.13 7.91 22.68
C TYR A 155 3.50 6.42 22.69
N GLY A 156 4.37 5.98 21.77
CA GLY A 156 4.89 4.62 21.74
C GLY A 156 3.85 3.57 21.36
N TRP A 157 2.95 3.89 20.43
CA TRP A 157 1.94 2.93 19.96
C TRP A 157 2.53 1.72 19.24
N ASP A 158 3.82 1.72 18.94
CA ASP A 158 4.57 0.60 18.37
C ASP A 158 5.37 -0.20 19.41
N ARG A 159 5.15 0.02 20.70
CA ARG A 159 5.80 -0.77 21.77
C ARG A 159 5.23 -2.18 21.81
N VAL A 160 6.11 -3.12 22.14
CA VAL A 160 5.70 -4.50 22.39
C VAL A 160 4.96 -4.56 23.73
N ARG A 161 3.79 -5.18 23.73
CA ARG A 161 3.04 -5.54 24.93
C ARG A 161 2.98 -7.06 25.03
N TYR A 162 2.81 -7.54 26.23
CA TYR A 162 2.61 -8.95 26.53
C TYR A 162 1.17 -9.13 27.00
N ASP A 163 0.60 -10.28 26.68
CA ASP A 163 -0.76 -10.60 27.12
C ASP A 163 -0.87 -10.52 28.65
N ILE A 164 -2.00 -9.96 29.13
CA ILE A 164 -2.22 -9.71 30.56
C ILE A 164 -2.36 -11.04 31.31
N GLU A 165 -2.90 -12.07 30.64
CA GLU A 165 -3.18 -13.36 31.29
C GLU A 165 -1.96 -14.28 31.38
N ASP A 166 -1.15 -14.36 30.33
CA ASP A 166 -0.02 -15.30 30.29
C ASP A 166 1.36 -14.65 30.20
N HIS A 167 1.44 -13.34 29.92
CA HIS A 167 2.69 -12.57 29.74
C HIS A 167 3.67 -13.12 28.70
N THR A 168 3.24 -14.04 27.84
CA THR A 168 4.11 -14.80 26.94
C THR A 168 4.00 -14.40 25.49
N THR A 169 2.85 -13.87 25.06
CA THR A 169 2.60 -13.53 23.66
C THR A 169 2.85 -12.05 23.38
N PRO A 170 3.96 -11.69 22.71
CA PRO A 170 4.25 -10.30 22.37
C PRO A 170 3.36 -9.82 21.23
N HIS A 171 2.77 -8.65 21.38
CA HIS A 171 1.97 -8.00 20.33
C HIS A 171 2.09 -6.48 20.38
N HIS A 172 1.63 -5.82 19.32
CA HIS A 172 1.47 -4.37 19.28
C HIS A 172 -0.03 -4.07 19.27
N LEU A 173 -0.56 -3.71 20.43
CA LEU A 173 -1.95 -3.39 20.66
C LEU A 173 -2.09 -1.95 21.14
N VAL A 174 -3.01 -1.21 20.55
CA VAL A 174 -3.43 0.13 20.98
C VAL A 174 -4.87 0.03 21.45
N THR A 175 -5.08 0.26 22.74
CA THR A 175 -6.39 0.14 23.38
C THR A 175 -7.16 1.47 23.41
N VAL A 176 -8.39 1.43 23.91
CA VAL A 176 -9.18 2.65 24.17
C VAL A 176 -8.50 3.57 25.17
N GLU A 177 -7.83 3.00 26.19
CA GLU A 177 -7.09 3.76 27.22
C GLU A 177 -5.91 4.52 26.60
N ASP A 178 -5.20 3.91 25.64
CA ASP A 178 -4.12 4.59 24.92
C ASP A 178 -4.64 5.76 24.11
N LEU A 179 -5.79 5.60 23.45
CA LEU A 179 -6.46 6.70 22.74
C LEU A 179 -6.86 7.82 23.73
N GLU A 180 -7.38 7.45 24.90
CA GLU A 180 -7.75 8.42 25.95
C GLU A 180 -6.55 9.23 26.44
N GLU A 181 -5.40 8.58 26.64
CA GLU A 181 -4.16 9.25 27.03
C GLU A 181 -3.77 10.32 26.02
N VAL A 182 -3.71 9.94 24.73
CA VAL A 182 -3.36 10.88 23.66
C VAL A 182 -4.40 11.99 23.54
N TYR A 183 -5.70 11.64 23.62
CA TYR A 183 -6.78 12.60 23.52
C TYR A 183 -6.69 13.67 24.62
N LYS A 184 -6.48 13.28 25.87
CA LYS A 184 -6.34 14.21 27.01
C LYS A 184 -5.09 15.08 26.89
N ALA A 185 -4.00 14.55 26.32
CA ALA A 185 -2.76 15.30 26.14
C ALA A 185 -2.88 16.36 25.05
N GLU A 186 -3.55 16.04 23.94
CA GLU A 186 -3.58 16.90 22.74
C GLU A 186 -4.81 17.81 22.71
N ILE A 187 -5.94 17.40 23.31
CA ILE A 187 -7.21 18.14 23.29
C ILE A 187 -7.49 18.67 24.72
N ASN A 188 -7.06 19.89 24.97
CA ASN A 188 -7.11 20.53 26.30
C ASN A 188 -8.16 21.64 26.44
N ARG A 189 -9.06 21.78 25.46
CA ARG A 189 -10.15 22.76 25.45
C ARG A 189 -11.40 22.21 24.78
N PRO A 190 -12.58 22.77 25.09
CA PRO A 190 -13.79 22.43 24.34
C PRO A 190 -13.70 22.85 22.87
N LEU A 191 -14.39 22.09 22.01
CA LEU A 191 -14.51 22.37 20.59
C LEU A 191 -15.50 23.53 20.36
N THR A 192 -15.13 24.42 19.47
CA THR A 192 -16.03 25.47 19.00
C THR A 192 -17.10 24.90 18.05
N TYR A 193 -18.22 25.62 17.89
CA TYR A 193 -19.29 25.25 16.96
C TYR A 193 -18.79 24.90 15.56
N TYR A 194 -17.89 25.69 14.99
CA TYR A 194 -17.35 25.43 13.65
C TYR A 194 -16.46 24.19 13.58
N GLU A 195 -15.70 23.91 14.63
CA GLU A 195 -14.91 22.67 14.72
C GLU A 195 -15.82 21.44 14.83
N GLN A 196 -16.89 21.54 15.60
CA GLN A 196 -17.91 20.48 15.69
C GLN A 196 -18.57 20.24 14.33
N LEU A 197 -18.90 21.29 13.59
CA LEU A 197 -19.45 21.18 12.23
C LEU A 197 -18.47 20.49 11.26
N ASP A 198 -17.19 20.87 11.27
CA ASP A 198 -16.17 20.27 10.40
C ASP A 198 -15.98 18.78 10.70
N ILE A 199 -15.97 18.40 11.97
CA ILE A 199 -15.84 17.01 12.41
C ILE A 199 -17.11 16.23 12.05
N MET A 200 -18.29 16.78 12.30
CA MET A 200 -19.57 16.18 11.92
C MET A 200 -19.63 15.94 10.40
N ALA A 201 -19.25 16.93 9.61
CA ALA A 201 -19.19 16.78 8.15
C ALA A 201 -18.20 15.68 7.72
N THR A 202 -17.09 15.52 8.45
CA THR A 202 -16.14 14.44 8.19
C THR A 202 -16.75 13.07 8.52
N ILE A 203 -17.41 12.92 9.68
CA ILE A 203 -18.08 11.67 10.08
C ILE A 203 -19.17 11.30 9.06
N LEU A 204 -19.99 12.25 8.62
CA LEU A 204 -21.01 12.01 7.60
C LEU A 204 -20.42 11.67 6.23
N PHE A 205 -19.32 12.34 5.85
CA PHE A 205 -18.61 12.02 4.62
C PHE A 205 -18.07 10.58 4.62
N THR A 206 -17.44 10.15 5.71
CA THR A 206 -16.86 8.79 5.82
C THR A 206 -17.94 7.71 5.68
N LYS A 207 -19.13 7.96 6.23
CA LYS A 207 -20.31 7.07 6.10
C LYS A 207 -20.98 7.13 4.73
N TYR A 208 -20.92 8.26 4.04
CA TYR A 208 -21.60 8.44 2.74
C TYR A 208 -20.73 8.03 1.55
N LYS A 209 -19.57 8.67 1.39
CA LYS A 209 -18.68 8.54 0.23
C LYS A 209 -17.27 8.04 0.60
N GLY A 210 -16.88 8.18 1.85
CA GLY A 210 -15.57 7.78 2.34
C GLY A 210 -15.49 6.29 2.71
N PHE A 211 -14.34 5.91 3.24
CA PHE A 211 -14.03 4.54 3.62
C PHE A 211 -14.29 4.27 5.11
N GLY A 212 -15.35 4.85 5.68
CA GLY A 212 -15.72 4.63 7.08
C GLY A 212 -14.56 4.94 8.02
N CYS A 213 -14.38 4.10 9.03
CA CYS A 213 -13.36 4.27 10.08
C CYS A 213 -11.90 4.31 9.57
N ILE A 214 -11.61 3.83 8.36
CA ILE A 214 -10.26 3.86 7.79
C ILE A 214 -9.99 5.06 6.88
N ASP A 215 -10.99 5.91 6.62
CA ASP A 215 -10.80 7.03 5.67
C ASP A 215 -9.69 7.96 6.12
N THR A 216 -9.66 8.30 7.41
CA THR A 216 -8.64 9.15 8.02
C THR A 216 -7.27 8.47 8.09
N LEU A 217 -7.20 7.17 8.41
CA LEU A 217 -5.96 6.38 8.41
C LEU A 217 -5.34 6.29 7.01
N ARG A 218 -6.17 6.12 5.99
CA ARG A 218 -5.70 6.04 4.62
C ARG A 218 -4.95 7.29 4.16
N GLU A 219 -5.29 8.45 4.68
CA GLU A 219 -4.62 9.72 4.37
C GLU A 219 -3.23 9.83 5.04
N GLN A 220 -2.92 9.00 6.04
CA GLN A 220 -1.69 9.06 6.82
C GLN A 220 -0.52 8.30 6.18
N ASN A 221 0.70 8.65 6.58
CA ASN A 221 1.93 7.96 6.18
C ASN A 221 2.10 6.68 7.01
N VAL A 222 1.31 5.66 6.68
CA VAL A 222 1.46 4.28 7.15
C VAL A 222 1.78 3.38 5.96
N ASP A 223 2.45 2.26 6.17
CA ASP A 223 2.89 1.37 5.09
C ASP A 223 1.75 0.47 4.59
N GLY A 224 0.70 0.29 5.39
CA GLY A 224 -0.47 -0.48 5.00
C GLY A 224 -1.58 -0.47 6.04
N ILE A 225 -2.73 -0.99 5.64
CA ILE A 225 -3.92 -1.16 6.49
C ILE A 225 -4.53 -2.51 6.16
N ASN A 226 -4.83 -3.32 7.16
CA ASN A 226 -5.56 -4.57 7.01
C ASN A 226 -6.89 -4.47 7.75
N ILE A 227 -7.95 -4.98 7.12
CA ILE A 227 -9.31 -5.04 7.69
C ILE A 227 -9.82 -6.46 7.52
N GLY A 228 -10.55 -6.97 8.50
CA GLY A 228 -11.19 -8.27 8.42
C GLY A 228 -10.26 -9.44 8.76
N THR A 229 -9.11 -9.16 9.36
CA THR A 229 -8.25 -10.17 9.97
C THR A 229 -8.63 -10.41 11.43
N SER A 230 -8.11 -11.47 12.03
CA SER A 230 -8.30 -11.76 13.45
C SER A 230 -7.77 -10.63 14.34
N GLY A 231 -8.39 -10.45 15.46
CA GLY A 231 -8.05 -9.47 16.50
C GLY A 231 -9.16 -9.45 17.53
N SER A 232 -8.85 -9.50 18.83
CA SER A 232 -9.84 -9.35 19.86
C SER A 232 -10.28 -7.88 19.92
N ILE A 233 -11.57 -7.61 19.84
CA ILE A 233 -12.13 -6.31 20.16
C ILE A 233 -12.47 -6.38 21.65
N ILE A 234 -11.62 -5.80 22.49
CA ILE A 234 -11.80 -5.80 23.95
C ILE A 234 -12.88 -4.80 24.38
N SER A 235 -13.30 -3.89 23.50
CA SER A 235 -14.30 -2.90 23.87
C SER A 235 -15.65 -3.55 24.18
N SER A 236 -15.96 -3.63 25.44
CA SER A 236 -17.23 -4.12 26.03
C SER A 236 -18.46 -3.29 25.63
N PHE A 237 -18.34 -2.37 24.70
CA PHE A 237 -19.40 -1.46 24.25
C PHE A 237 -20.22 -1.96 23.08
N LEU A 238 -19.77 -3.04 22.41
CA LEU A 238 -20.49 -3.62 21.28
C LEU A 238 -21.15 -4.93 21.72
N ASP A 239 -22.44 -4.84 21.97
CA ASP A 239 -23.44 -5.91 22.20
C ASP A 239 -22.96 -7.21 22.86
N VAL A 240 -23.33 -7.35 24.11
CA VAL A 240 -23.16 -8.57 24.94
C VAL A 240 -23.90 -9.78 24.35
N ASP A 241 -24.82 -9.59 23.41
CA ASP A 241 -25.76 -10.62 22.94
C ASP A 241 -25.52 -11.17 21.53
N SER A 242 -24.42 -10.81 20.83
CA SER A 242 -24.17 -11.42 19.54
C SER A 242 -23.21 -12.61 19.67
N ASP A 243 -23.71 -13.81 19.39
CA ASP A 243 -22.92 -15.06 19.21
C ASP A 243 -21.95 -15.02 18.02
N LEU A 244 -21.80 -13.87 17.35
CA LEU A 244 -20.91 -13.70 16.21
C LEU A 244 -19.48 -13.42 16.68
N PRO A 245 -18.47 -14.08 16.08
CA PRO A 245 -17.08 -13.83 16.41
C PRO A 245 -16.73 -12.37 16.18
N LYS A 246 -16.28 -11.66 17.21
CA LYS A 246 -15.89 -10.24 17.18
C LYS A 246 -14.63 -9.98 16.34
N ALA A 247 -13.87 -11.03 16.08
CA ALA A 247 -12.60 -11.04 15.36
C ALA A 247 -12.58 -10.43 13.94
N PRO A 248 -13.60 -10.63 13.08
CA PRO A 248 -13.48 -10.19 11.67
C PRO A 248 -13.61 -8.68 11.43
N ARG A 249 -13.81 -7.88 12.48
CA ARG A 249 -14.00 -6.42 12.34
C ARG A 249 -12.78 -5.61 12.74
N SER A 250 -11.66 -6.27 13.03
CA SER A 250 -10.42 -5.65 13.46
C SER A 250 -9.76 -4.79 12.40
N ILE A 251 -9.06 -3.75 12.83
CA ILE A 251 -8.28 -2.86 11.97
C ILE A 251 -6.84 -2.85 12.45
N TRP A 252 -5.96 -3.18 11.53
CA TRP A 252 -4.52 -3.20 11.75
C TRP A 252 -3.85 -2.22 10.83
N ILE A 253 -2.84 -1.52 11.33
CA ILE A 253 -1.91 -0.76 10.50
C ILE A 253 -0.57 -1.48 10.40
N TYR A 254 0.06 -1.36 9.24
CA TYR A 254 1.44 -1.76 9.04
C TYR A 254 2.31 -0.50 9.02
N TYR A 255 3.27 -0.42 9.93
CA TYR A 255 4.13 0.74 10.10
C TYR A 255 5.54 0.30 10.50
N ASP A 256 6.53 0.68 9.71
CA ASP A 256 7.97 0.42 9.91
C ASP A 256 8.28 -1.05 10.29
N GLY A 257 7.69 -1.98 9.54
CA GLY A 257 7.91 -3.44 9.75
C GLY A 257 7.03 -4.08 10.82
N LYS A 258 6.18 -3.31 11.53
CA LYS A 258 5.34 -3.78 12.63
C LYS A 258 3.87 -3.76 12.24
N TYR A 259 3.11 -4.76 12.70
CA TYR A 259 1.67 -4.76 12.62
C TYR A 259 1.11 -4.29 13.95
N ILE A 260 0.35 -3.20 13.94
CA ILE A 260 -0.24 -2.57 15.12
C ILE A 260 -1.76 -2.71 15.03
N HIS A 261 -2.35 -3.37 16.02
CA HIS A 261 -3.79 -3.51 16.16
C HIS A 261 -4.38 -2.26 16.81
N LEU A 262 -5.36 -1.63 16.17
CA LEU A 262 -6.10 -0.49 16.70
C LEU A 262 -7.46 -0.98 17.23
N ASP A 263 -7.53 -1.40 18.49
CA ASP A 263 -8.71 -2.02 19.08
C ASP A 263 -9.93 -1.09 19.19
N PHE A 264 -9.69 0.21 19.27
CA PHE A 264 -10.73 1.24 19.32
C PHE A 264 -11.37 1.55 17.95
N LEU A 265 -10.82 1.02 16.84
CA LEU A 265 -11.38 1.18 15.49
C LEU A 265 -12.01 -0.12 15.01
N THR A 266 -13.24 -0.03 14.53
CA THR A 266 -13.96 -1.19 14.00
C THR A 266 -14.95 -0.80 12.91
N THR A 267 -15.27 -1.74 12.02
CA THR A 267 -16.46 -1.63 11.17
C THR A 267 -17.63 -2.20 11.95
N TYR A 268 -18.58 -1.38 12.36
CA TYR A 268 -19.68 -1.80 13.23
C TYR A 268 -20.55 -2.93 12.66
N THR A 269 -20.72 -2.97 11.33
CA THR A 269 -21.56 -3.97 10.65
C THR A 269 -20.84 -4.60 9.46
N GLU A 270 -21.30 -5.78 9.05
CA GLU A 270 -20.82 -6.44 7.85
C GLU A 270 -21.17 -5.63 6.59
N GLU A 271 -22.33 -4.99 6.56
CA GLU A 271 -22.78 -4.14 5.45
C GLU A 271 -21.82 -2.95 5.25
N GLU A 272 -21.38 -2.33 6.33
CA GLU A 272 -20.42 -1.22 6.26
C GLU A 272 -19.06 -1.71 5.76
N MET A 273 -18.58 -2.84 6.25
CA MET A 273 -17.35 -3.46 5.78
C MET A 273 -17.41 -3.80 4.30
N ARG A 274 -18.51 -4.44 3.87
CA ARG A 274 -18.76 -4.74 2.45
C ARG A 274 -18.77 -3.48 1.61
N ARG A 275 -19.45 -2.41 2.08
CA ARG A 275 -19.49 -1.11 1.39
C ARG A 275 -18.08 -0.53 1.21
N ILE A 276 -17.27 -0.51 2.26
CA ILE A 276 -15.90 -0.01 2.23
C ILE A 276 -15.06 -0.81 1.23
N ILE A 277 -15.09 -2.14 1.30
CA ILE A 277 -14.30 -3.01 0.43
C ILE A 277 -14.69 -2.83 -1.04
N LEU A 278 -15.99 -2.77 -1.33
CA LEU A 278 -16.46 -2.54 -2.70
C LEU A 278 -16.06 -1.16 -3.24
N LEU A 279 -16.10 -0.12 -2.41
CA LEU A 279 -15.62 1.22 -2.80
C LEU A 279 -14.11 1.23 -3.11
N ILE A 280 -13.31 0.57 -2.28
CA ILE A 280 -11.85 0.43 -2.50
C ILE A 280 -11.56 -0.25 -3.84
N CYS A 281 -12.38 -1.22 -4.24
CA CYS A 281 -12.22 -1.96 -5.48
C CYS A 281 -12.68 -1.21 -6.74
N MET A 282 -13.38 -0.09 -6.63
CA MET A 282 -14.01 0.59 -7.77
C MET A 282 -13.06 1.37 -8.67
N TYR A 283 -11.89 1.77 -8.17
CA TYR A 283 -10.94 2.56 -8.97
C TYR A 283 -10.38 1.74 -10.13
N ASN A 284 -10.16 2.41 -11.26
CA ASN A 284 -9.59 1.83 -12.49
C ASN A 284 -10.43 0.72 -13.15
N ASN A 285 -11.67 0.54 -12.71
CA ASN A 285 -12.65 -0.41 -13.23
C ASN A 285 -12.10 -1.85 -13.43
N PRO A 286 -11.50 -2.46 -12.41
CA PRO A 286 -10.86 -3.77 -12.51
C PRO A 286 -11.87 -4.93 -12.61
N GLY A 287 -13.15 -4.62 -12.76
CA GLY A 287 -14.27 -5.56 -12.69
C GLY A 287 -14.91 -5.59 -11.30
N SER A 288 -15.93 -6.40 -11.13
CA SER A 288 -16.62 -6.54 -9.86
C SER A 288 -16.05 -7.70 -9.05
N LEU A 289 -15.95 -7.51 -7.73
CA LEU A 289 -15.66 -8.58 -6.78
C LEU A 289 -16.90 -9.49 -6.66
N THR A 290 -16.98 -10.48 -7.53
CA THR A 290 -18.13 -11.39 -7.64
C THR A 290 -17.87 -12.73 -6.95
N GLU A 291 -18.91 -13.55 -6.83
CA GLU A 291 -18.79 -14.92 -6.32
C GLU A 291 -17.86 -15.79 -7.16
N LYS A 292 -17.81 -15.55 -8.46
CA LYS A 292 -16.90 -16.28 -9.34
C LYS A 292 -15.43 -15.88 -9.16
N SER A 293 -15.16 -14.60 -8.91
CA SER A 293 -13.78 -14.12 -8.76
C SER A 293 -13.22 -14.35 -7.35
N GLY A 294 -14.08 -14.35 -6.31
CA GLY A 294 -13.69 -14.60 -4.93
C GLY A 294 -12.73 -13.59 -4.31
N TYR A 295 -11.79 -13.08 -5.08
CA TYR A 295 -10.81 -12.06 -4.68
C TYR A 295 -10.54 -11.08 -5.82
N MET A 296 -9.91 -9.95 -5.48
CA MET A 296 -9.49 -8.94 -6.44
C MET A 296 -8.17 -8.30 -6.02
N VAL A 297 -7.26 -8.16 -6.97
CA VAL A 297 -6.05 -7.34 -6.84
C VAL A 297 -6.26 -6.07 -7.67
N ASN A 298 -6.04 -4.91 -7.06
CA ASN A 298 -6.22 -3.61 -7.69
C ASN A 298 -5.18 -2.60 -7.19
N THR A 299 -5.11 -1.46 -7.85
CA THR A 299 -4.32 -0.30 -7.43
C THR A 299 -5.24 0.91 -7.35
N MET A 300 -5.24 1.63 -6.23
CA MET A 300 -6.05 2.84 -6.04
C MET A 300 -5.42 4.07 -6.71
N TYR A 301 -6.14 5.18 -6.74
CA TYR A 301 -5.66 6.44 -7.33
C TYR A 301 -4.32 6.92 -6.73
N ASP A 302 -4.16 6.78 -5.42
CA ASP A 302 -2.92 7.11 -4.70
C ASP A 302 -1.84 6.03 -4.77
N LYS A 303 -2.03 5.05 -5.68
CA LYS A 303 -1.14 3.92 -5.92
C LYS A 303 -1.09 2.89 -4.79
N THR A 304 -1.98 2.99 -3.82
CA THR A 304 -2.15 1.96 -2.82
C THR A 304 -2.54 0.64 -3.50
N ARG A 305 -1.75 -0.41 -3.30
CA ARG A 305 -2.06 -1.76 -3.77
C ARG A 305 -3.14 -2.36 -2.89
N VAL A 306 -4.09 -3.01 -3.50
CA VAL A 306 -5.26 -3.61 -2.85
C VAL A 306 -5.30 -5.10 -3.14
N LEU A 307 -5.46 -5.90 -2.09
CA LEU A 307 -5.98 -7.26 -2.18
C LEU A 307 -7.30 -7.29 -1.39
N ALA A 308 -8.40 -7.53 -2.06
CA ALA A 308 -9.72 -7.70 -1.45
C ALA A 308 -10.20 -9.13 -1.60
N ILE A 309 -10.76 -9.71 -0.56
CA ILE A 309 -11.26 -11.08 -0.51
C ILE A 309 -12.70 -11.06 0.04
N ARG A 310 -13.57 -11.85 -0.52
CA ARG A 310 -14.96 -12.00 -0.08
C ARG A 310 -15.21 -13.37 0.56
N PRO A 311 -16.28 -13.53 1.36
CA PRO A 311 -16.72 -14.83 1.84
C PRO A 311 -16.93 -15.84 0.71
N GLY A 312 -16.53 -17.08 0.93
CA GLY A 312 -16.49 -18.15 -0.05
C GLY A 312 -15.09 -18.44 -0.59
N ALA A 313 -14.28 -17.40 -0.85
CA ALA A 313 -12.85 -17.55 -1.11
C ALA A 313 -12.01 -17.35 0.17
N GLY A 314 -12.50 -16.55 1.10
CA GLY A 314 -11.96 -16.37 2.45
C GLY A 314 -13.01 -16.70 3.51
N GLU A 315 -12.60 -16.75 4.76
CA GLU A 315 -13.50 -16.98 5.91
C GLU A 315 -14.50 -15.83 6.08
N TYR A 316 -14.06 -14.61 5.76
CA TYR A 316 -14.85 -13.40 5.91
C TYR A 316 -14.45 -12.35 4.86
N TRP A 317 -15.12 -11.19 4.86
CA TRP A 317 -14.68 -10.04 4.08
C TRP A 317 -13.34 -9.53 4.62
N ALA A 318 -12.33 -9.42 3.76
CA ALA A 318 -11.03 -8.88 4.12
C ALA A 318 -10.47 -7.96 3.05
N VAL A 319 -9.69 -6.95 3.45
CA VAL A 319 -8.91 -6.13 2.54
C VAL A 319 -7.53 -5.82 3.13
N PHE A 320 -6.53 -5.92 2.28
CA PHE A 320 -5.14 -5.64 2.57
C PHE A 320 -4.68 -4.50 1.69
N LEU A 321 -4.39 -3.37 2.30
CA LEU A 321 -3.87 -2.18 1.63
C LEU A 321 -2.37 -2.07 1.88
N ARG A 322 -1.59 -1.91 0.80
CA ARG A 322 -0.15 -1.61 0.86
C ARG A 322 0.11 -0.28 0.21
N LYS A 323 0.71 0.63 0.96
CA LYS A 323 1.00 1.99 0.52
C LYS A 323 2.49 2.12 0.22
N PHE A 324 2.79 2.80 -0.88
CA PHE A 324 4.16 3.07 -1.31
C PHE A 324 4.44 4.58 -1.16
N ASN A 325 4.51 5.04 0.08
CA ASN A 325 4.63 6.47 0.41
C ASN A 325 6.07 7.02 0.30
N ILE A 326 7.02 6.22 -0.17
CA ILE A 326 8.43 6.59 -0.11
C ILE A 326 8.76 7.57 -1.25
N LYS A 327 8.65 8.86 -0.97
CA LYS A 327 9.15 9.93 -1.85
C LYS A 327 10.64 10.15 -1.59
N ASN A 328 11.45 10.33 -2.66
CA ASN A 328 12.88 10.65 -2.58
C ASN A 328 13.71 9.66 -1.74
N VAL A 329 13.62 8.38 -2.10
CA VAL A 329 14.44 7.33 -1.50
C VAL A 329 15.85 7.43 -2.08
N THR A 330 16.84 7.58 -1.20
CA THR A 330 18.25 7.38 -1.52
C THR A 330 18.83 6.30 -0.62
N LEU A 331 19.89 5.64 -1.06
CA LEU A 331 20.56 4.60 -0.26
C LEU A 331 21.03 5.16 1.09
N GLU A 332 21.51 6.40 1.12
CA GLU A 332 21.95 7.08 2.34
C GLU A 332 20.79 7.24 3.34
N LYS A 333 19.63 7.72 2.88
CA LYS A 333 18.45 7.88 3.76
C LYS A 333 17.94 6.56 4.32
N LEU A 334 18.12 5.47 3.57
CA LEU A 334 17.67 4.15 4.00
C LEU A 334 18.64 3.48 4.98
N TYR A 335 19.96 3.67 4.78
CA TYR A 335 20.96 2.85 5.43
C TYR A 335 21.99 3.63 6.26
N CYS A 336 22.19 4.95 6.03
CA CYS A 336 22.90 5.82 6.97
C CYS A 336 21.93 6.33 8.05
N LYS A 337 21.57 5.47 8.98
CA LYS A 337 20.59 5.76 10.02
C LYS A 337 21.13 5.45 11.42
N PRO A 338 20.56 6.05 12.48
CA PRO A 338 20.95 5.72 13.85
C PRO A 338 20.95 4.21 14.09
N GLY A 339 21.98 3.69 14.72
CA GLY A 339 22.17 2.27 14.99
C GLY A 339 23.04 1.53 13.98
N ILE A 340 23.64 2.21 13.00
CA ILE A 340 24.77 1.72 12.19
C ILE A 340 25.99 2.59 12.52
N ASP A 341 27.16 1.98 12.63
CA ASP A 341 28.42 2.71 12.82
C ASP A 341 28.67 3.68 11.67
N PRO A 342 28.68 5.01 11.91
CA PRO A 342 28.70 6.00 10.84
C PRO A 342 29.87 5.89 9.86
N PRO A 343 31.12 5.61 10.29
CA PRO A 343 32.24 5.44 9.37
C PRO A 343 32.04 4.33 8.35
N THR A 344 31.34 3.26 8.71
CA THR A 344 31.17 2.07 7.84
C THR A 344 29.88 2.10 7.03
N ALA A 345 28.90 2.92 7.42
CA ALA A 345 27.57 2.97 6.82
C ALA A 345 27.58 3.26 5.30
N ASN A 346 28.54 4.05 4.83
CA ASN A 346 28.65 4.43 3.43
C ASN A 346 29.29 3.34 2.54
N ILE A 347 30.02 2.37 3.11
CA ILE A 347 30.77 1.38 2.32
C ILE A 347 29.85 0.55 1.39
N PRO A 348 28.77 -0.10 1.87
CA PRO A 348 27.88 -0.84 1.00
C PRO A 348 27.11 0.06 0.02
N ILE A 349 26.82 1.30 0.42
CA ILE A 349 26.10 2.26 -0.41
C ILE A 349 26.94 2.64 -1.63
N GLU A 350 28.19 3.04 -1.41
CA GLU A 350 29.10 3.39 -2.49
C GLU A 350 29.43 2.17 -3.36
N LEU A 351 29.59 0.98 -2.78
CA LEU A 351 29.80 -0.25 -3.54
C LEU A 351 28.61 -0.54 -4.47
N ILE A 352 27.37 -0.41 -4.00
CA ILE A 352 26.17 -0.60 -4.83
C ILE A 352 26.14 0.44 -5.97
N LYS A 353 26.49 1.71 -5.70
CA LYS A 353 26.59 2.72 -6.73
C LYS A 353 27.63 2.34 -7.80
N TRP A 354 28.79 1.87 -7.39
CA TRP A 354 29.83 1.43 -8.30
C TRP A 354 29.39 0.23 -9.16
N PHE A 355 28.60 -0.69 -8.62
CA PHE A 355 28.00 -1.76 -9.43
C PHE A 355 27.04 -1.21 -10.49
N MET A 356 26.24 -0.19 -10.16
CA MET A 356 25.33 0.43 -11.13
C MET A 356 26.10 1.18 -12.23
N ILE A 357 27.16 1.94 -11.86
CA ILE A 357 28.04 2.66 -12.78
C ILE A 357 28.83 1.67 -13.65
N GLY A 358 29.36 0.60 -13.05
CA GLY A 358 30.10 -0.47 -13.72
C GLY A 358 29.24 -1.47 -14.50
N ARG A 359 27.93 -1.25 -14.57
CA ARG A 359 26.94 -2.08 -15.31
C ARG A 359 26.92 -3.54 -14.87
N VAL A 360 27.02 -3.78 -13.57
CA VAL A 360 27.03 -5.12 -12.98
C VAL A 360 25.61 -5.63 -12.77
N THR A 361 25.32 -6.83 -13.25
CA THR A 361 24.03 -7.49 -12.96
C THR A 361 23.96 -7.88 -11.48
N CYS A 362 22.96 -7.34 -10.78
CA CYS A 362 22.78 -7.49 -9.33
C CYS A 362 21.40 -8.08 -8.99
N ALA A 363 21.40 -9.06 -8.10
CA ALA A 363 20.21 -9.56 -7.42
C ALA A 363 20.07 -8.89 -6.06
N PHE A 364 18.89 -8.40 -5.73
CA PHE A 364 18.53 -7.98 -4.38
C PHE A 364 17.73 -9.12 -3.72
N THR A 365 18.33 -9.80 -2.75
CA THR A 365 17.74 -10.99 -2.14
C THR A 365 17.36 -10.76 -0.67
N GLY A 366 16.56 -11.66 -0.13
CA GLY A 366 16.12 -11.62 1.27
C GLY A 366 14.64 -11.91 1.44
N ARG A 367 14.19 -12.03 2.67
CA ARG A 367 12.80 -12.33 3.02
C ARG A 367 11.83 -11.21 2.60
N GLN A 368 10.54 -11.50 2.63
CA GLN A 368 9.51 -10.48 2.41
C GLN A 368 9.61 -9.38 3.49
N GLY A 369 9.45 -8.12 3.08
CA GLY A 369 9.51 -6.97 4.01
C GLY A 369 10.92 -6.46 4.34
N THR A 370 12.00 -7.06 3.81
CA THR A 370 13.39 -6.57 4.02
C THR A 370 13.71 -5.27 3.31
N GLY A 371 12.87 -4.82 2.36
CA GLY A 371 13.05 -3.56 1.64
C GLY A 371 13.77 -3.69 0.29
N LYS A 372 13.82 -4.89 -0.31
CA LYS A 372 14.45 -5.15 -1.63
C LYS A 372 14.06 -4.16 -2.70
N THR A 373 12.76 -4.04 -2.98
CA THR A 373 12.23 -3.11 -4.00
C THR A 373 12.63 -1.66 -3.71
N THR A 374 12.62 -1.27 -2.43
CA THR A 374 13.01 0.08 -2.01
C THR A 374 14.50 0.35 -2.25
N ALA A 375 15.37 -0.63 -1.93
CA ALA A 375 16.81 -0.54 -2.19
C ALA A 375 17.11 -0.50 -3.70
N MET A 376 16.42 -1.33 -4.50
CA MET A 376 16.51 -1.29 -5.96
C MET A 376 16.15 0.09 -6.53
N ILE A 377 15.01 0.66 -6.09
CA ILE A 377 14.59 2.02 -6.50
C ILE A 377 15.68 3.05 -6.19
N ALA A 378 16.29 2.97 -5.02
CA ALA A 378 17.36 3.89 -4.61
C ALA A 378 18.65 3.68 -5.41
N ALA A 379 19.01 2.44 -5.72
CA ALA A 379 20.20 2.10 -6.50
C ALA A 379 20.13 2.62 -7.95
N ILE A 380 18.93 2.64 -8.55
CA ILE A 380 18.69 3.13 -9.91
C ILE A 380 19.16 4.59 -10.10
N ALA A 381 19.17 5.39 -9.05
CA ALA A 381 19.69 6.76 -9.11
C ALA A 381 21.13 6.84 -9.62
N ALA A 382 21.97 5.83 -9.36
CA ALA A 382 23.36 5.75 -9.77
C ALA A 382 23.58 5.24 -11.20
N ILE A 383 22.55 4.76 -11.88
CA ILE A 383 22.63 4.34 -13.27
C ILE A 383 22.82 5.58 -14.17
N ASP A 384 23.66 5.48 -15.18
CA ASP A 384 23.84 6.55 -16.19
C ASP A 384 22.48 6.98 -16.78
N ALA A 385 22.18 8.26 -16.68
CA ALA A 385 20.90 8.83 -17.09
C ALA A 385 20.60 8.68 -18.60
N ARG A 386 21.63 8.45 -19.42
CA ARG A 386 21.51 8.23 -20.86
C ARG A 386 21.02 6.84 -21.24
N LEU A 387 21.06 5.88 -20.31
CA LEU A 387 20.64 4.51 -20.57
C LEU A 387 19.11 4.39 -20.51
N THR A 388 18.56 3.66 -21.46
CA THR A 388 17.13 3.31 -21.47
C THR A 388 16.86 2.23 -20.42
N ILE A 389 15.80 2.41 -19.62
CA ILE A 389 15.42 1.48 -18.55
C ILE A 389 14.06 0.86 -18.88
N ARG A 390 13.98 -0.45 -18.90
CA ARG A 390 12.75 -1.21 -19.09
C ARG A 390 12.48 -2.06 -17.85
N ILE A 391 11.25 -1.99 -17.36
CA ILE A 391 10.87 -2.57 -16.08
C ILE A 391 9.72 -3.53 -16.30
N LEU A 392 9.86 -4.74 -15.80
CA LEU A 392 8.78 -5.70 -15.62
C LEU A 392 8.43 -5.81 -14.15
N GLU A 393 7.16 -5.58 -13.83
CA GLU A 393 6.62 -5.74 -12.48
C GLU A 393 5.41 -6.67 -12.53
N MET A 394 5.21 -7.49 -11.50
CA MET A 394 3.97 -8.27 -11.35
C MET A 394 2.78 -7.36 -11.01
N ALA A 395 3.05 -6.33 -10.23
CA ALA A 395 2.12 -5.23 -9.97
C ALA A 395 2.93 -3.93 -9.84
N PRO A 396 2.41 -2.77 -10.29
CA PRO A 396 3.13 -1.51 -10.23
C PRO A 396 3.51 -1.12 -8.80
N GLU A 397 4.80 -1.04 -8.50
CA GLU A 397 5.34 -0.68 -7.18
C GLU A 397 6.39 0.43 -7.26
N MET A 398 7.24 0.41 -8.28
CA MET A 398 8.42 1.27 -8.36
C MET A 398 8.10 2.69 -8.81
N TYR A 399 7.13 2.88 -9.70
CA TYR A 399 6.74 4.18 -10.27
C TYR A 399 7.92 5.05 -10.72
N LEU A 400 8.92 4.45 -11.34
CA LEU A 400 10.20 5.10 -11.68
C LEU A 400 10.04 6.25 -12.67
N ARG A 401 9.07 6.20 -13.59
CA ARG A 401 8.78 7.30 -14.52
C ARG A 401 8.44 8.62 -13.83
N GLU A 402 7.78 8.54 -12.70
CA GLU A 402 7.41 9.73 -11.92
C GLU A 402 8.54 10.21 -11.02
N ARG A 403 9.41 9.27 -10.60
CA ARG A 403 10.59 9.58 -9.79
C ARG A 403 11.70 10.21 -10.61
N TYR A 404 11.84 9.77 -11.85
CA TYR A 404 12.88 10.18 -12.79
C TYR A 404 12.25 10.61 -14.13
N PRO A 405 11.49 11.74 -14.16
CA PRO A 405 10.73 12.16 -15.34
C PRO A 405 11.61 12.49 -16.56
N ASP A 406 12.88 12.83 -16.32
CA ASP A 406 13.84 13.21 -17.36
C ASP A 406 14.61 12.02 -17.95
N ARG A 407 14.32 10.79 -17.49
CA ARG A 407 14.96 9.56 -17.98
C ARG A 407 14.05 8.79 -18.93
N ASN A 408 14.66 8.06 -19.86
CA ASN A 408 13.94 7.14 -20.75
C ASN A 408 13.59 5.84 -20.01
N ILE A 409 12.48 5.85 -19.28
CA ILE A 409 11.99 4.74 -18.45
C ILE A 409 10.61 4.31 -18.91
N TYR A 410 10.38 3.00 -19.04
CA TYR A 410 9.08 2.43 -19.29
C TYR A 410 8.84 1.17 -18.46
N SER A 411 7.69 1.11 -17.78
CA SER A 411 7.28 -0.03 -16.97
C SER A 411 6.10 -0.75 -17.61
N VAL A 412 6.12 -2.07 -17.53
CA VAL A 412 5.00 -2.95 -17.91
C VAL A 412 4.64 -3.83 -16.72
N SER A 413 3.37 -4.20 -16.62
CA SER A 413 2.87 -5.10 -15.59
C SER A 413 1.94 -6.14 -16.16
N GLU A 414 1.98 -7.34 -15.60
CA GLU A 414 1.10 -8.43 -15.98
C GLU A 414 -0.38 -8.04 -15.83
N THR A 415 -1.21 -8.54 -16.73
CA THR A 415 -2.65 -8.37 -16.72
C THR A 415 -3.34 -9.72 -16.87
N GLN A 416 -4.66 -9.79 -16.67
CA GLN A 416 -5.42 -11.01 -16.92
C GLN A 416 -5.39 -11.49 -18.39
N TYR A 417 -4.89 -10.65 -19.34
CA TYR A 417 -4.87 -10.95 -20.78
C TYR A 417 -3.46 -11.10 -21.34
N VAL A 418 -2.45 -10.56 -20.67
CA VAL A 418 -1.05 -10.56 -21.13
C VAL A 418 -0.16 -10.96 -19.99
N THR A 419 0.56 -12.04 -20.18
CA THR A 419 1.47 -12.60 -19.17
C THR A 419 2.77 -11.78 -19.03
N ALA A 420 3.41 -11.87 -17.87
CA ALA A 420 4.70 -11.25 -17.63
C ALA A 420 5.78 -11.73 -18.62
N ALA A 421 5.75 -13.00 -19.03
CA ALA A 421 6.68 -13.56 -20.00
C ALA A 421 6.52 -12.94 -21.39
N GLU A 422 5.28 -12.78 -21.87
CA GLU A 422 4.98 -12.10 -23.14
C GLU A 422 5.42 -10.64 -23.12
N LEU A 423 5.19 -9.94 -22.01
CA LEU A 423 5.64 -8.56 -21.84
C LEU A 423 7.15 -8.45 -21.85
N GLN A 424 7.86 -9.39 -21.25
CA GLN A 424 9.31 -9.41 -21.25
C GLN A 424 9.88 -9.66 -22.66
N ASP A 425 9.26 -10.54 -23.44
CA ASP A 425 9.60 -10.72 -24.85
C ASP A 425 9.33 -9.47 -25.70
N ALA A 426 8.28 -8.71 -25.38
CA ALA A 426 8.01 -7.43 -26.03
C ALA A 426 9.07 -6.38 -25.67
N LEU A 427 9.53 -6.33 -24.41
CA LEU A 427 10.56 -5.40 -23.95
C LEU A 427 11.91 -5.61 -24.64
N LYS A 428 12.25 -6.82 -25.10
CA LYS A 428 13.45 -7.07 -25.93
C LYS A 428 13.50 -6.22 -27.21
N LYS A 429 12.33 -5.83 -27.73
CA LYS A 429 12.18 -5.02 -28.93
C LYS A 429 12.19 -3.51 -28.67
N SER A 430 12.44 -3.08 -27.43
CA SER A 430 12.29 -1.69 -26.97
C SER A 430 13.61 -1.03 -26.56
N ASP A 431 14.73 -1.47 -27.10
CA ASP A 431 16.08 -0.94 -26.82
C ASP A 431 16.37 -0.88 -25.29
N ALA A 432 16.18 -2.00 -24.60
CA ALA A 432 16.37 -2.13 -23.17
C ALA A 432 17.86 -2.17 -22.79
N ALA A 433 18.53 -1.02 -22.65
CA ALA A 433 19.90 -0.99 -22.17
C ALA A 433 20.01 -1.54 -20.74
N VAL A 434 19.06 -1.23 -19.88
CA VAL A 434 18.94 -1.77 -18.52
C VAL A 434 17.59 -2.47 -18.36
N SER A 435 17.64 -3.74 -17.99
CA SER A 435 16.45 -4.53 -17.65
C SER A 435 16.26 -4.57 -16.14
N ILE A 436 15.06 -4.22 -15.67
CA ILE A 436 14.70 -4.34 -14.26
C ILE A 436 13.54 -5.30 -14.13
N VAL A 437 13.69 -6.33 -13.28
CA VAL A 437 12.62 -7.26 -12.94
C VAL A 437 12.28 -7.05 -11.46
N GLY A 438 11.09 -6.51 -11.19
CA GLY A 438 10.65 -6.18 -9.84
C GLY A 438 10.75 -7.35 -8.89
N GLU A 439 10.28 -8.53 -9.33
CA GLU A 439 10.41 -9.79 -8.63
C GLU A 439 10.44 -10.96 -9.62
N VAL A 440 11.36 -11.89 -9.44
CA VAL A 440 11.39 -13.15 -10.20
C VAL A 440 10.55 -14.17 -9.44
N ALA A 441 9.24 -14.17 -9.74
CA ALA A 441 8.24 -14.96 -9.01
C ALA A 441 7.85 -16.28 -9.70
N THR A 442 8.14 -16.44 -11.01
CA THR A 442 7.76 -17.63 -11.78
C THR A 442 8.92 -18.15 -12.65
N ASP A 443 8.83 -19.43 -13.00
CA ASP A 443 9.82 -20.11 -13.83
C ASP A 443 10.01 -19.44 -15.20
N ALA A 444 8.93 -19.02 -15.83
CA ALA A 444 8.97 -18.35 -17.11
C ALA A 444 9.69 -16.99 -17.05
N ILE A 445 9.48 -16.22 -15.97
CA ILE A 445 10.16 -14.94 -15.75
C ILE A 445 11.66 -15.16 -15.55
N ALA A 446 12.06 -16.18 -14.77
CA ALA A 446 13.46 -16.53 -14.56
C ALA A 446 14.18 -16.84 -15.87
N ALA A 447 13.57 -17.69 -16.72
CA ALA A 447 14.12 -18.04 -18.02
C ALA A 447 14.30 -16.82 -18.93
N ARG A 448 13.28 -15.96 -19.04
CA ARG A 448 13.32 -14.76 -19.88
C ARG A 448 14.31 -13.71 -19.36
N MET A 449 14.42 -13.56 -18.04
CA MET A 449 15.37 -12.63 -17.41
C MET A 449 16.82 -13.01 -17.76
N ILE A 450 17.20 -14.28 -17.61
CA ILE A 450 18.56 -14.73 -17.99
C ILE A 450 18.81 -14.52 -19.48
N GLN A 451 17.84 -14.84 -20.33
CA GLN A 451 17.95 -14.60 -21.76
C GLN A 451 18.11 -13.10 -22.09
N MET A 452 17.39 -12.20 -21.39
CA MET A 452 17.57 -10.75 -21.52
C MET A 452 18.99 -10.32 -21.15
N GLY A 453 19.52 -10.83 -20.04
CA GLY A 453 20.89 -10.55 -19.58
C GLY A 453 21.98 -11.04 -20.52
N GLN A 454 21.71 -12.09 -21.28
CA GLN A 454 22.68 -12.65 -22.25
C GLN A 454 22.75 -11.87 -23.56
N VAL A 455 21.61 -11.42 -24.11
CA VAL A 455 21.55 -10.97 -25.50
C VAL A 455 20.90 -9.61 -25.73
N ALA A 456 20.17 -9.05 -24.77
CA ALA A 456 19.33 -7.89 -25.05
C ALA A 456 19.58 -6.68 -24.12
N SER A 457 20.21 -6.85 -22.97
CA SER A 457 20.52 -5.74 -22.06
C SER A 457 22.00 -5.69 -21.70
N LEU A 458 22.49 -4.50 -21.34
CA LEU A 458 23.86 -4.33 -20.84
C LEU A 458 24.01 -4.98 -19.47
N PHE A 459 23.00 -4.83 -18.62
CA PHE A 459 22.92 -5.48 -17.32
C PHE A 459 21.47 -5.53 -16.82
N THR A 460 21.24 -6.36 -15.82
CA THR A 460 19.93 -6.60 -15.24
C THR A 460 19.95 -6.38 -13.73
N ILE A 461 18.87 -5.82 -13.18
CA ILE A 461 18.65 -5.69 -11.75
C ILE A 461 17.33 -6.39 -11.42
N PHE A 462 17.32 -7.22 -10.40
CA PHE A 462 16.10 -7.95 -10.04
C PHE A 462 16.04 -8.26 -8.54
N SER A 463 14.84 -8.61 -8.03
CA SER A 463 14.70 -9.13 -6.69
C SER A 463 14.29 -10.60 -6.66
N HIS A 464 14.69 -11.30 -5.61
CA HIS A 464 14.36 -12.70 -5.38
C HIS A 464 14.32 -13.05 -3.88
N HIS A 465 13.62 -14.14 -3.52
CA HIS A 465 13.49 -14.62 -2.13
C HIS A 465 14.51 -15.71 -1.75
N ALA A 466 15.75 -15.58 -2.19
CA ALA A 466 16.81 -16.50 -1.78
C ALA A 466 17.44 -16.10 -0.44
N ASN A 467 17.90 -17.09 0.34
CA ASN A 467 18.59 -16.87 1.61
C ASN A 467 20.12 -16.74 1.45
N ARG A 468 20.70 -17.33 0.42
CA ARG A 468 22.14 -17.30 0.11
C ARG A 468 22.36 -17.21 -1.39
N ALA A 469 23.51 -16.70 -1.79
CA ALA A 469 23.89 -16.60 -3.22
C ALA A 469 23.85 -17.96 -3.93
N LYS A 470 24.26 -19.04 -3.25
CA LYS A 470 24.18 -20.41 -3.80
C LYS A 470 22.72 -20.84 -4.03
N ASP A 471 21.82 -20.51 -3.09
CA ASP A 471 20.39 -20.84 -3.17
C ASP A 471 19.74 -20.04 -4.32
N LEU A 472 20.16 -18.79 -4.54
CA LEU A 472 19.72 -17.95 -5.66
C LEU A 472 20.04 -18.62 -7.00
N ILE A 473 21.29 -18.99 -7.24
CA ILE A 473 21.72 -19.62 -8.48
C ILE A 473 20.97 -20.94 -8.72
N ASN A 474 20.85 -21.77 -7.69
CA ASN A 474 20.13 -23.04 -7.79
C ASN A 474 18.65 -22.84 -8.08
N ALA A 475 17.99 -21.88 -7.39
CA ALA A 475 16.57 -21.58 -7.61
C ALA A 475 16.31 -21.12 -9.06
N ILE A 476 17.08 -20.14 -9.56
CA ILE A 476 16.95 -19.66 -10.93
C ILE A 476 17.24 -20.76 -11.93
N THR A 477 18.28 -21.59 -11.71
CA THR A 477 18.59 -22.72 -12.57
C THR A 477 17.44 -23.72 -12.64
N ASN A 478 16.90 -24.12 -11.50
CA ASN A 478 15.78 -25.06 -11.41
C ASN A 478 14.52 -24.52 -12.10
N SER A 479 14.22 -23.24 -11.92
CA SER A 479 13.10 -22.58 -12.58
C SER A 479 13.24 -22.61 -14.13
N ILE A 480 14.44 -22.40 -14.64
CA ILE A 480 14.68 -22.47 -16.10
C ILE A 480 14.57 -23.91 -16.61
N VAL A 481 15.12 -24.88 -15.89
CA VAL A 481 14.98 -26.31 -16.24
C VAL A 481 13.51 -26.71 -16.26
N ALA A 482 12.72 -26.30 -15.27
CA ALA A 482 11.28 -26.55 -15.20
C ALA A 482 10.53 -25.91 -16.38
N SER A 483 10.86 -24.68 -16.76
CA SER A 483 10.19 -23.96 -17.84
C SER A 483 10.47 -24.56 -19.24
N ASN A 484 11.59 -25.27 -19.41
CA ASN A 484 12.00 -25.85 -20.69
C ASN A 484 11.46 -27.29 -20.96
N GLY A 485 10.53 -27.78 -20.13
CA GLY A 485 9.80 -29.03 -20.39
C GLY A 485 10.69 -30.30 -20.46
N GLY A 486 11.82 -30.33 -19.73
CA GLY A 486 12.70 -31.50 -19.64
C GLY A 486 13.77 -31.60 -20.72
N GLY A 487 13.84 -30.66 -21.66
CA GLY A 487 14.89 -30.62 -22.71
C GLY A 487 16.22 -30.02 -22.24
N ALA A 488 16.26 -29.43 -21.05
CA ALA A 488 17.45 -28.78 -20.49
C ALA A 488 17.85 -29.47 -19.18
N THR A 489 19.15 -29.51 -18.92
CA THR A 489 19.70 -30.06 -17.67
C THR A 489 20.34 -28.97 -16.83
N THR A 490 20.50 -29.20 -15.54
CA THR A 490 21.21 -28.27 -14.65
C THR A 490 22.61 -27.96 -15.17
N ALA A 491 23.32 -28.95 -15.70
CA ALA A 491 24.67 -28.78 -16.27
C ALA A 491 24.72 -27.82 -17.48
N THR A 492 23.64 -27.74 -18.24
CA THR A 492 23.58 -26.84 -19.42
C THR A 492 23.06 -25.44 -19.07
N ILE A 493 22.23 -25.32 -18.03
CA ILE A 493 21.59 -24.04 -17.68
C ILE A 493 22.40 -23.26 -16.63
N GLN A 494 22.95 -23.94 -15.62
CA GLN A 494 23.65 -23.28 -14.52
C GLN A 494 24.83 -22.38 -14.99
N PRO A 495 25.67 -22.77 -15.97
CA PRO A 495 26.69 -21.87 -16.52
C PRO A 495 26.12 -20.57 -17.08
N GLN A 496 24.95 -20.63 -17.75
CA GLN A 496 24.28 -19.46 -18.31
C GLN A 496 23.78 -18.51 -17.20
N VAL A 497 23.27 -19.08 -16.11
CA VAL A 497 22.81 -18.31 -14.95
C VAL A 497 23.97 -17.59 -14.28
N ILE A 498 25.08 -18.30 -14.05
CA ILE A 498 26.32 -17.80 -13.44
C ILE A 498 26.96 -16.70 -14.32
N ASP A 499 26.88 -16.88 -15.63
CA ASP A 499 27.42 -15.87 -16.56
C ASP A 499 26.64 -14.56 -16.55
N VAL A 500 25.37 -14.57 -16.21
CA VAL A 500 24.53 -13.36 -16.11
C VAL A 500 24.59 -12.76 -14.71
N ILE A 501 24.35 -13.53 -13.65
CA ILE A 501 24.24 -13.02 -12.29
C ILE A 501 25.63 -12.93 -11.65
N LYS A 502 26.07 -11.69 -11.35
CA LYS A 502 27.41 -11.45 -10.79
C LYS A 502 27.40 -11.21 -9.30
N ILE A 503 26.39 -10.48 -8.78
CA ILE A 503 26.33 -10.01 -7.39
C ILE A 503 24.99 -10.38 -6.77
N ASP A 504 25.05 -10.88 -5.53
CA ASP A 504 23.92 -11.01 -4.61
C ASP A 504 24.04 -9.97 -3.48
N ILE A 505 23.08 -9.04 -3.43
CA ILE A 505 22.93 -8.03 -2.37
C ILE A 505 21.86 -8.56 -1.42
N HIS A 506 22.28 -9.24 -0.36
CA HIS A 506 21.35 -9.84 0.58
C HIS A 506 20.94 -8.90 1.68
N MET A 507 19.63 -8.79 1.89
CA MET A 507 19.03 -7.88 2.87
C MET A 507 18.29 -8.65 3.95
N ASP A 508 18.42 -8.20 5.19
CA ASP A 508 17.70 -8.77 6.32
C ASP A 508 17.17 -7.68 7.25
N PHE A 509 16.40 -8.06 8.25
CA PHE A 509 15.99 -7.23 9.38
C PHE A 509 16.06 -8.04 10.68
N ASP A 510 16.36 -7.35 11.78
CA ASP A 510 16.37 -7.93 13.10
C ASP A 510 14.96 -8.02 13.73
N VAL A 511 14.87 -8.55 14.94
CA VAL A 511 13.61 -8.70 15.70
C VAL A 511 12.93 -7.37 16.02
N THR A 512 13.63 -6.25 15.91
CA THR A 512 13.08 -4.89 16.11
C THR A 512 12.55 -4.27 14.82
N GLY A 513 12.70 -4.96 13.67
CA GLY A 513 12.38 -4.45 12.35
C GLY A 513 13.49 -3.57 11.73
N PHE A 514 14.66 -3.51 12.34
CA PHE A 514 15.80 -2.75 11.84
C PHE A 514 16.40 -3.44 10.61
N ARG A 515 16.33 -2.81 9.42
CA ARG A 515 16.76 -3.33 8.12
C ARG A 515 18.21 -2.95 7.82
N TYR A 516 18.97 -3.90 7.25
CA TYR A 516 20.37 -3.72 6.87
C TYR A 516 20.73 -4.61 5.67
N PHE A 517 21.84 -4.33 4.99
CA PHE A 517 22.47 -5.26 4.07
C PHE A 517 23.22 -6.30 4.88
N GLU A 518 22.78 -7.56 4.89
CA GLU A 518 23.47 -8.59 5.66
C GLU A 518 24.83 -8.92 5.05
N ARG A 519 24.88 -9.05 3.74
CA ARG A 519 26.11 -9.27 2.97
C ARG A 519 25.94 -8.84 1.51
N ILE A 520 27.07 -8.57 0.88
CA ILE A 520 27.20 -8.40 -0.57
C ILE A 520 28.18 -9.45 -1.04
N THR A 521 27.74 -10.34 -1.93
CA THR A 521 28.45 -11.56 -2.32
C THR A 521 28.65 -11.59 -3.83
N GLU A 522 29.88 -11.84 -4.28
CA GLU A 522 30.18 -12.12 -5.67
C GLU A 522 29.97 -13.61 -5.97
N ILE A 523 29.44 -13.89 -7.17
CA ILE A 523 29.29 -15.21 -7.77
C ILE A 523 30.39 -15.37 -8.79
N ILE A 524 31.36 -16.22 -8.52
CA ILE A 524 32.58 -16.37 -9.31
C ILE A 524 32.50 -17.70 -10.07
N PRO A 525 32.42 -17.70 -11.40
CA PRO A 525 32.54 -18.92 -12.19
C PRO A 525 33.85 -19.63 -11.93
N VAL A 526 33.83 -20.93 -11.87
CA VAL A 526 35.05 -21.74 -11.81
C VAL A 526 35.45 -22.08 -13.23
N ASP A 527 36.50 -21.43 -13.72
CA ASP A 527 37.09 -21.74 -15.03
C ASP A 527 37.78 -23.12 -14.92
N ARG A 528 37.25 -24.10 -15.60
CA ARG A 528 37.82 -25.43 -15.71
C ARG A 528 38.14 -25.66 -17.20
N GLU A 529 39.40 -25.57 -17.57
CA GLU A 529 39.86 -25.98 -18.87
C GLU A 529 40.05 -27.50 -18.81
N ILE A 530 39.27 -28.22 -19.62
CA ILE A 530 39.53 -29.63 -19.90
C ILE A 530 40.69 -29.66 -20.87
N GLU A 531 41.78 -30.31 -20.51
CA GLU A 531 42.90 -30.46 -21.44
C GLU A 531 42.43 -31.09 -22.75
N PRO A 532 42.78 -30.50 -23.92
CA PRO A 532 42.35 -31.05 -25.18
C PRO A 532 42.93 -32.45 -25.39
N TYR A 533 42.18 -33.33 -26.04
CA TYR A 533 42.61 -34.68 -26.37
C TYR A 533 43.95 -34.68 -27.08
N ASN A 534 44.92 -35.37 -26.49
CA ASN A 534 46.24 -35.56 -27.10
C ASN A 534 46.40 -37.01 -27.59
N PRO A 535 46.35 -37.27 -28.92
CA PRO A 535 46.45 -38.61 -29.44
C PRO A 535 47.82 -39.29 -29.20
N LYS A 536 48.83 -38.52 -28.77
CA LYS A 536 50.16 -39.04 -28.40
C LYS A 536 50.30 -39.47 -26.94
N ASP A 537 49.31 -39.14 -26.08
CA ASP A 537 49.25 -39.55 -24.68
C ASP A 537 48.18 -40.66 -24.53
N PRO A 538 48.59 -41.93 -24.29
CA PRO A 538 47.64 -43.02 -24.12
C PRO A 538 46.61 -42.80 -22.98
N ASP A 539 46.97 -42.01 -21.97
CA ASP A 539 46.12 -41.73 -20.80
C ASP A 539 45.27 -40.47 -20.96
N SER A 540 45.43 -39.72 -22.07
CA SER A 540 44.73 -38.44 -22.31
C SER A 540 43.21 -38.62 -22.28
N LEU A 541 42.68 -39.68 -22.88
CA LEU A 541 41.24 -39.96 -22.86
C LEU A 541 40.74 -40.25 -21.44
N ALA A 542 41.51 -41.03 -20.67
CA ALA A 542 41.13 -41.35 -19.28
C ALA A 542 41.17 -40.12 -18.36
N LYS A 543 42.16 -39.23 -18.58
CA LYS A 543 42.22 -37.93 -17.86
C LYS A 543 41.02 -37.07 -18.19
N ILE A 544 40.70 -36.86 -19.45
CA ILE A 544 39.55 -36.11 -19.93
C ILE A 544 38.25 -36.68 -19.35
N MET A 545 38.09 -38.01 -19.41
CA MET A 545 36.89 -38.65 -18.85
C MET A 545 36.80 -38.47 -17.33
N ARG A 546 37.92 -38.57 -16.62
CA ARG A 546 37.94 -38.31 -15.16
C ARG A 546 37.56 -36.86 -14.88
N GLU A 547 38.17 -35.89 -15.51
CA GLU A 547 37.86 -34.47 -15.40
C GLU A 547 36.40 -34.18 -15.75
N TYR A 548 35.90 -34.77 -16.83
CA TYR A 548 34.49 -34.63 -17.23
C TYR A 548 33.56 -35.20 -16.15
N PHE A 549 33.83 -36.36 -15.57
CA PHE A 549 33.03 -36.92 -14.50
C PHE A 549 33.15 -36.12 -13.20
N GLU A 550 34.32 -35.64 -12.84
CA GLU A 550 34.51 -34.74 -11.70
C GLU A 550 33.74 -33.43 -11.86
N ILE A 551 33.72 -32.84 -13.05
CA ILE A 551 32.96 -31.65 -13.36
C ILE A 551 31.46 -31.91 -13.32
N THR A 552 30.99 -33.01 -13.91
CA THR A 552 29.55 -33.27 -14.08
C THR A 552 28.87 -33.90 -12.89
N ALA A 553 29.61 -34.73 -12.10
CA ALA A 553 29.04 -35.49 -10.98
C ALA A 553 29.26 -34.83 -9.61
N VAL A 554 30.35 -34.08 -9.42
CA VAL A 554 30.76 -33.55 -8.09
C VAL A 554 31.15 -32.07 -8.14
N GLY A 555 31.39 -31.52 -9.32
CA GLY A 555 32.00 -30.18 -9.46
C GLY A 555 31.05 -29.04 -9.21
N GLU A 556 31.36 -28.19 -8.24
CA GLU A 556 30.75 -26.86 -8.15
C GLU A 556 31.19 -26.01 -9.36
N LEU A 557 30.23 -25.52 -10.17
CA LEU A 557 30.50 -24.68 -11.35
C LEU A 557 30.80 -23.23 -10.99
N PHE A 558 30.65 -22.87 -9.73
CA PHE A 558 30.92 -21.53 -9.22
C PHE A 558 31.31 -21.58 -7.74
N THR A 559 31.97 -20.54 -7.29
CA THR A 559 32.21 -20.23 -5.88
C THR A 559 31.53 -18.92 -5.50
N THR A 560 31.38 -18.67 -4.22
CA THR A 560 30.81 -17.41 -3.71
C THR A 560 31.81 -16.75 -2.77
N GLN A 561 31.97 -15.43 -2.91
CA GLN A 561 32.90 -14.65 -2.10
C GLN A 561 32.18 -13.42 -1.56
N ASP A 562 32.13 -13.30 -0.21
CA ASP A 562 31.59 -12.10 0.39
C ASP A 562 32.56 -10.92 0.24
N ILE A 563 32.04 -9.83 -0.28
CA ILE A 563 32.79 -8.56 -0.44
C ILE A 563 32.65 -7.74 0.84
N ILE A 564 31.41 -7.71 1.39
CA ILE A 564 31.05 -7.00 2.62
C ILE A 564 30.13 -7.90 3.44
N ARG A 565 30.31 -7.84 4.77
CA ARG A 565 29.37 -8.41 5.76
C ARG A 565 28.96 -7.37 6.78
N PHE A 566 27.75 -7.51 7.30
CA PHE A 566 27.29 -6.74 8.45
C PHE A 566 27.59 -7.49 9.74
N ASP A 567 28.33 -6.87 10.63
CA ASP A 567 28.52 -7.37 11.98
C ASP A 567 27.36 -6.88 12.87
N ARG A 568 26.58 -7.83 13.38
CA ARG A 568 25.38 -7.54 14.20
C ARG A 568 25.74 -7.04 15.61
N GLU A 569 26.90 -7.42 16.13
CA GLU A 569 27.34 -7.03 17.48
C GLU A 569 27.79 -5.59 17.50
N THR A 570 28.66 -5.21 16.58
CA THR A 570 29.19 -3.84 16.46
C THR A 570 28.30 -2.93 15.64
N ARG A 571 27.30 -3.50 14.93
CA ARG A 571 26.45 -2.81 13.96
C ARG A 571 27.23 -2.05 12.90
N SER A 572 28.28 -2.66 12.42
CA SER A 572 29.19 -2.09 11.41
C SER A 572 29.27 -2.94 10.15
N TYR A 573 29.61 -2.32 9.03
CA TYR A 573 29.91 -3.02 7.80
C TYR A 573 31.40 -3.32 7.73
N VAL A 574 31.73 -4.60 7.54
CA VAL A 574 33.11 -5.09 7.50
C VAL A 574 33.43 -5.50 6.05
N PRO A 575 34.37 -4.84 5.38
CA PRO A 575 34.97 -5.32 4.14
C PRO A 575 35.67 -6.65 4.38
N VAL A 576 35.36 -7.67 3.55
CA VAL A 576 35.91 -9.02 3.71
C VAL A 576 37.00 -9.26 2.68
N LYS A 577 36.62 -9.28 1.40
CA LYS A 577 37.55 -9.45 0.30
C LYS A 577 37.03 -8.72 -0.92
N TRP A 578 37.92 -8.00 -1.64
CA TRP A 578 37.55 -7.31 -2.87
C TRP A 578 37.11 -8.29 -3.96
N CYS A 579 36.36 -7.78 -4.94
CA CYS A 579 35.90 -8.52 -6.11
C CYS A 579 37.05 -9.24 -6.86
N SER A 580 36.70 -10.30 -7.56
CA SER A 580 37.63 -11.00 -8.46
C SER A 580 38.24 -10.04 -9.50
N GLU A 581 39.43 -10.37 -9.99
CA GLU A 581 40.09 -9.61 -11.05
C GLU A 581 39.18 -9.49 -12.28
N ARG A 582 38.53 -10.59 -12.67
CA ARG A 582 37.56 -10.64 -13.79
C ARG A 582 36.44 -9.60 -13.62
N LEU A 583 35.84 -9.50 -12.44
CA LEU A 583 34.76 -8.53 -12.21
C LEU A 583 35.29 -7.10 -12.14
N THR A 584 36.45 -6.92 -11.54
CA THR A 584 37.11 -5.61 -11.46
C THR A 584 37.46 -5.06 -12.85
N GLU A 585 38.03 -5.89 -13.73
CA GLU A 585 38.30 -5.53 -15.13
C GLU A 585 37.01 -5.20 -15.90
N TYR A 586 35.96 -6.01 -15.69
CA TYR A 586 34.66 -5.74 -16.27
C TYR A 586 34.11 -4.37 -15.85
N MET A 587 34.19 -4.05 -14.58
CA MET A 587 33.75 -2.74 -14.04
C MET A 587 34.59 -1.59 -14.62
N LEU A 588 35.91 -1.70 -14.61
CA LEU A 588 36.83 -0.66 -15.14
C LEU A 588 36.56 -0.37 -16.63
N LYS A 589 36.18 -1.37 -17.39
CA LYS A 589 35.82 -1.22 -18.81
C LYS A 589 34.54 -0.41 -19.03
N ASN A 590 33.62 -0.41 -18.05
CA ASN A 590 32.33 0.25 -18.12
C ASN A 590 32.25 1.57 -17.35
N ILE A 591 33.14 1.79 -16.36
CA ILE A 591 33.21 3.03 -15.57
C ILE A 591 33.75 4.15 -16.46
N PRO A 592 33.12 5.35 -16.46
CA PRO A 592 33.65 6.52 -17.15
C PRO A 592 35.08 6.84 -16.72
N LYS A 593 35.93 7.21 -17.68
CA LYS A 593 37.37 7.46 -17.43
C LYS A 593 37.63 8.48 -16.32
N GLU A 594 36.80 9.52 -16.26
CA GLU A 594 36.85 10.56 -15.26
C GLU A 594 36.51 10.11 -13.84
N GLN A 595 35.94 8.91 -13.69
CA GLN A 595 35.54 8.33 -12.38
C GLN A 595 36.44 7.16 -11.97
N VAL A 596 37.38 6.73 -12.80
CA VAL A 596 38.25 5.57 -12.51
C VAL A 596 39.14 5.84 -11.31
N GLU A 597 39.66 7.06 -11.15
CA GLU A 597 40.49 7.45 -10.01
C GLU A 597 39.70 7.33 -8.69
N ALA A 598 38.48 7.89 -8.66
CA ALA A 598 37.61 7.82 -7.49
C ALA A 598 37.20 6.37 -7.13
N PHE A 599 36.95 5.54 -8.16
CA PHE A 599 36.71 4.11 -7.97
C PHE A 599 37.92 3.40 -7.34
N THR A 600 39.11 3.65 -7.87
CA THR A 600 40.35 3.04 -7.36
C THR A 600 40.64 3.48 -5.93
N GLU A 601 40.46 4.75 -5.61
CA GLU A 601 40.58 5.29 -4.24
C GLU A 601 39.57 4.61 -3.29
N PHE A 602 38.32 4.45 -3.71
CA PHE A 602 37.29 3.73 -2.93
C PHE A 602 37.73 2.30 -2.61
N VAL A 603 38.24 1.56 -3.60
CA VAL A 603 38.69 0.17 -3.42
C VAL A 603 39.89 0.09 -2.48
N THR A 604 40.93 0.87 -2.74
CA THR A 604 42.18 0.82 -1.93
C THR A 604 41.98 1.33 -0.51
N SER A 605 41.01 2.22 -0.27
CA SER A 605 40.72 2.71 1.07
C SER A 605 39.99 1.70 1.95
N ASN A 606 39.16 0.85 1.37
CA ASN A 606 38.31 -0.07 2.13
C ASN A 606 38.83 -1.52 2.14
N TRP A 607 39.46 -2.00 1.06
CA TRP A 607 40.08 -3.32 0.96
C TRP A 607 41.59 -3.17 0.84
N LYS A 608 42.27 -3.07 1.98
CA LYS A 608 43.75 -3.11 2.02
C LYS A 608 44.17 -4.57 1.83
N GLU A 609 45.16 -4.80 0.96
CA GLU A 609 45.83 -6.10 0.82
C GLU A 609 46.39 -6.63 2.15
#